data_2fc44b369cd2f39f7f76466e3937bfff
#
_entry.id   2fc44b369cd2f39f7f76466e3937bfff
#
_cell.length_a   1.000
_cell.length_b   1.000
_cell.length_c   1.000
_cell.angle_alpha   90.00
_cell.angle_beta   90.00
_cell.angle_gamma   90.00
#
_symmetry.space_group_name_H-M   'P 1'
#
loop_
_entity.id
_entity.type
_entity.pdbx_description
1 polymer ?
#
loop_
_entity_poly.entity_id
_entity_poly.type
_entity_poly.pdbx_seq_one_letter_code
_entity_poly.pdbx_strand_id
1 'polypeptide(L)' 'MVYQNNLIYVSDNVSKAIYVFDETGKLVTKLRAVGNGPGEYLNITSFVVRGTDIVIYDHFASRLLFYNAKGE' A
#
# COMPACT_ATOMS: atom_id res chain seq x y z
N MET A 1 9.23 1.33 -4.76
CA MET A 1 9.01 2.70 -4.27
C MET A 1 8.37 3.54 -5.36
N VAL A 2 7.38 4.34 -5.01
CA VAL A 2 6.68 5.23 -5.94
C VAL A 2 6.71 6.64 -5.38
N TYR A 3 6.97 7.61 -6.24
CA TYR A 3 6.86 9.03 -5.89
C TYR A 3 5.73 9.63 -6.71
N GLN A 4 4.68 10.09 -6.05
CA GLN A 4 3.52 10.65 -6.71
C GLN A 4 2.75 11.52 -5.71
N ASN A 5 2.11 12.59 -6.19
CA ASN A 5 1.34 13.51 -5.35
C ASN A 5 2.19 14.14 -4.23
N ASN A 6 3.48 14.36 -4.47
CA ASN A 6 4.45 14.86 -3.50
C ASN A 6 4.58 13.93 -2.29
N LEU A 7 4.29 12.64 -2.48
CA LEU A 7 4.40 11.61 -1.45
C LEU A 7 5.30 10.50 -1.94
N ILE A 8 5.96 9.83 -1.00
CA ILE A 8 6.83 8.70 -1.28
C ILE A 8 6.18 7.45 -0.69
N TYR A 9 5.91 6.46 -1.55
CA TYR A 9 5.26 5.22 -1.17
C TYR A 9 6.30 4.11 -1.17
N VAL A 10 6.43 3.40 -0.05
CA VAL A 10 7.42 2.33 0.10
C VAL A 10 6.72 1.08 0.61
N SER A 11 6.86 -0.04 -0.11
CA SER A 11 6.37 -1.32 0.38
C SER A 11 7.49 -2.05 1.12
N ASP A 12 7.13 -2.68 2.24
CA ASP A 12 8.04 -3.49 3.04
C ASP A 12 7.45 -4.88 3.17
N ASN A 13 8.14 -5.87 2.61
CA ASN A 13 7.65 -7.25 2.62
C ASN A 13 7.88 -7.95 3.96
N VAL A 14 8.71 -7.41 4.82
CA VAL A 14 8.92 -7.97 6.17
C VAL A 14 7.73 -7.65 7.05
N SER A 15 7.36 -6.38 7.11
CA SER A 15 6.18 -5.96 7.89
C SER A 15 4.88 -6.10 7.11
N LYS A 16 4.99 -6.34 5.78
CA LYS A 16 3.85 -6.45 4.86
C LYS A 16 2.98 -5.20 4.91
N ALA A 17 3.63 -4.05 4.82
CA ALA A 17 2.97 -2.75 4.91
C ALA A 17 3.46 -1.83 3.81
N ILE A 18 2.64 -0.84 3.49
CA ILE A 18 3.04 0.26 2.64
C ILE A 18 3.12 1.50 3.52
N TYR A 19 4.27 2.14 3.50
CA TYR A 19 4.52 3.37 4.25
C TYR A 19 4.49 4.54 3.29
N VAL A 20 3.79 5.60 3.67
CA VAL A 20 3.68 6.81 2.86
C VAL A 20 4.32 7.95 3.63
N PHE A 21 5.33 8.56 3.03
CA PHE A 21 6.07 9.68 3.63
C PHE A 21 5.84 10.94 2.81
N ASP A 22 5.87 12.09 3.46
CA ASP A 22 5.88 13.36 2.74
C ASP A 22 7.32 13.71 2.32
N GLU A 23 7.48 14.84 1.65
CA GLU A 23 8.80 15.24 1.12
C GLU A 23 9.80 15.61 2.21
N THR A 24 9.35 15.83 3.44
CA THR A 24 10.23 16.11 4.58
C THR A 24 10.68 14.83 5.26
N GLY A 25 10.17 13.67 4.83
CA GLY A 25 10.48 12.38 5.43
C GLY A 25 9.56 11.99 6.58
N LYS A 26 8.51 12.75 6.79
CA LYS A 26 7.55 12.46 7.86
C LYS A 26 6.54 11.40 7.38
N LEU A 27 6.28 10.42 8.23
CA LEU A 27 5.30 9.37 7.95
C LEU A 27 3.88 9.96 7.97
N VAL A 28 3.19 9.83 6.84
CA VAL A 28 1.81 10.34 6.68
C VAL A 28 0.80 9.23 6.91
N THR A 29 1.07 8.05 6.34
CA THR A 29 0.13 6.93 6.37
C THR A 29 0.90 5.63 6.41
N LYS A 30 0.36 4.66 7.15
CA LYS A 30 0.84 3.28 7.13
C LYS A 30 -0.34 2.39 6.79
N LEU A 31 -0.25 1.69 5.66
CA LEU A 31 -1.27 0.74 5.22
C LEU A 31 -0.81 -0.66 5.55
N ARG A 32 -1.55 -1.36 6.41
CA ARG A 32 -1.29 -2.76 6.73
C ARG A 32 -2.62 -3.45 7.01
N ALA A 33 -2.97 -4.42 6.18
CA ALA A 33 -4.24 -5.14 6.30
C ALA A 33 -4.01 -6.61 5.92
N VAL A 34 -3.22 -7.30 6.74
CA VAL A 34 -2.81 -8.69 6.48
C VAL A 34 -3.87 -9.65 6.98
N GLY A 35 -4.27 -10.60 6.13
CA GLY A 35 -5.25 -11.62 6.49
C GLY A 35 -5.92 -12.22 5.27
N ASN A 36 -6.95 -13.02 5.50
CA ASN A 36 -7.74 -13.68 4.46
C ASN A 36 -9.14 -13.08 4.29
N GLY A 37 -9.48 -12.07 5.06
CA GLY A 37 -10.81 -11.48 5.03
C GLY A 37 -10.97 -10.48 3.89
N PRO A 38 -12.19 -9.96 3.71
CA PRO A 38 -12.44 -8.90 2.72
C PRO A 38 -11.60 -7.67 3.02
N GLY A 39 -10.97 -7.13 1.98
CA GLY A 39 -10.10 -5.96 2.14
C GLY A 39 -8.75 -6.25 2.78
N GLU A 40 -8.38 -7.53 2.91
CA GLU A 40 -7.09 -7.95 3.46
C GLU A 40 -6.27 -8.66 2.40
N TYR A 41 -4.95 -8.67 2.57
CA TYR A 41 -4.03 -9.32 1.65
C TYR A 41 -3.06 -10.23 2.43
N LEU A 42 -2.55 -11.25 1.74
CA LEU A 42 -1.57 -12.16 2.31
C LEU A 42 -0.14 -11.67 2.07
N ASN A 43 0.07 -11.00 0.95
CA ASN A 43 1.39 -10.48 0.60
C ASN A 43 1.23 -9.32 -0.38
N ILE A 44 2.21 -8.43 -0.41
CA ILE A 44 2.27 -7.36 -1.39
C ILE A 44 3.24 -7.81 -2.48
N THR A 45 2.70 -8.35 -3.58
CA THR A 45 3.52 -8.75 -4.71
C THR A 45 3.99 -7.52 -5.46
N SER A 46 3.06 -6.60 -5.72
CA SER A 46 3.38 -5.31 -6.30
C SER A 46 2.27 -4.33 -5.94
N PHE A 47 2.51 -3.05 -6.15
CA PHE A 47 1.49 -2.05 -5.95
C PHE A 47 1.69 -0.90 -6.92
N VAL A 48 0.61 -0.18 -7.19
CA VAL A 48 0.65 1.05 -7.98
C VAL A 48 -0.18 2.11 -7.26
N VAL A 49 0.12 3.37 -7.54
CA VAL A 49 -0.66 4.49 -7.03
C VAL A 49 -1.46 5.05 -8.18
N ARG A 50 -2.78 5.09 -8.03
CA ARG A 50 -3.70 5.54 -9.05
C ARG A 50 -4.47 6.74 -8.51
N GLY A 51 -4.13 7.93 -9.00
CA GLY A 51 -4.62 9.14 -8.37
C GLY A 51 -4.08 9.22 -6.95
N THR A 52 -4.95 9.15 -5.96
CA THR A 52 -4.55 9.07 -4.54
C THR A 52 -4.78 7.69 -3.95
N ASP A 53 -5.30 6.75 -4.75
CA ASP A 53 -5.59 5.40 -4.29
C ASP A 53 -4.38 4.51 -4.43
N ILE A 54 -4.25 3.56 -3.51
CA ILE A 54 -3.21 2.53 -3.54
C ILE A 54 -3.85 1.24 -4.00
N VAL A 55 -3.31 0.63 -5.06
CA VAL A 55 -3.80 -0.65 -5.59
C VAL A 55 -2.73 -1.69 -5.34
N ILE A 56 -3.06 -2.71 -4.54
CA ILE A 56 -2.15 -3.79 -4.20
C ILE A 56 -2.52 -5.02 -5.01
N TYR A 57 -1.52 -5.65 -5.64
CA TYR A 57 -1.69 -6.95 -6.25
C TYR A 57 -1.14 -8.03 -5.32
N ASP A 58 -2.00 -8.96 -4.93
CA ASP A 58 -1.63 -10.10 -4.10
C ASP A 58 -1.69 -11.36 -4.96
N HIS A 59 -0.54 -11.85 -5.38
CA HIS A 59 -0.44 -13.01 -6.24
C HIS A 59 -0.92 -14.28 -5.52
N PHE A 60 -0.63 -14.41 -4.23
CA PHE A 60 -1.00 -15.60 -3.47
C PHE A 60 -2.51 -15.74 -3.33
N ALA A 61 -3.22 -14.63 -3.19
CA ALA A 61 -4.66 -14.63 -3.10
C ALA A 61 -5.33 -14.38 -4.46
N SER A 62 -4.54 -14.12 -5.50
CA SER A 62 -5.01 -13.84 -6.86
C SER A 62 -6.05 -12.73 -6.90
N ARG A 63 -5.74 -11.60 -6.26
CA ARG A 63 -6.70 -10.50 -6.24
C ARG A 63 -6.00 -9.14 -6.21
N LEU A 64 -6.76 -8.14 -6.63
CA LEU A 64 -6.39 -6.75 -6.52
C LEU A 64 -7.17 -6.12 -5.38
N LEU A 65 -6.50 -5.30 -4.59
CA LEU A 65 -7.12 -4.61 -3.47
C LEU A 65 -6.92 -3.13 -3.64
N PHE A 66 -7.97 -2.37 -3.39
CA PHE A 66 -8.00 -0.93 -3.59
C PHE A 66 -8.17 -0.23 -2.25
N TYR A 67 -7.26 0.68 -1.94
CA TYR A 67 -7.31 1.46 -0.71
C TYR A 67 -7.23 2.93 -1.04
N ASN A 68 -7.93 3.76 -0.26
CA ASN A 68 -7.88 5.20 -0.45
C ASN A 68 -6.62 5.79 0.20
N ALA A 69 -6.47 7.11 0.15
CA ALA A 69 -5.31 7.79 0.70
C ALA A 69 -5.15 7.62 2.20
N LYS A 70 -6.21 7.20 2.89
CA LYS A 70 -6.18 6.94 4.33
C LYS A 70 -5.88 5.49 4.67
N GLY A 71 -5.70 4.64 3.65
CA GLY A 71 -5.44 3.21 3.85
C GLY A 71 -6.68 2.38 4.11
N GLU A 72 -7.81 2.81 3.62
CA GLU A 72 -9.09 2.13 3.85
C GLU A 72 -9.66 1.48 2.60
#